data_fa75f10ecba408a169823dd3eb0348d8
#
_entry.id   fa75f10ecba408a169823dd3eb0348d8
#
_cell.length_a   1.000
_cell.length_b   1.000
_cell.length_c   1.000
_cell.angle_alpha   90.00
_cell.angle_beta   90.00
_cell.angle_gamma   90.00
#
_symmetry.space_group_name_H-M   'P 1'
#
loop_
_entity.id
_entity.type
_entity.pdbx_description
1 polymer ?
#
loop_
_entity_poly.entity_id
_entity_poly.type
_entity_poly.pdbx_seq_one_letter_code
_entity_poly.pdbx_strand_id
1 'polypeptide(L)'
;MDSTNSLETELKKARQELAGYKIELHQTRGYLQCILQNSEDMIFATEVGGILISFSRGGEKVLGYSFMELIGTYIKDLAEDPVLFEEFFISSGQAGPAVQLDIPFRHKEGGTVYFNVSLINLTNREGQGVGTVGVCRDITLWKQIQEDLVRIDRLAEIGRIAAGVAHEINNPLAIIGEASGWAGVVISDAKGLNPEDREELEKATKEISHQTKRCRSITHELLDFARGSTPALIEFDIHDVIIDSISFLKPELKHTSIEIDTQFMPSPILMKSDPKLLEQVFVNFITNAIHAIRSKGEDKGWIRIKTLTTNSNVEISFEDNGTGISEENQKKIFQLFFTTKAPGKGTGLGLSISQNIVKKLGGTITLDSKVGVGTNFTVRLPLS
;
A
#
# COMPACT_ATOMS: atom_id res chain seq x y z
N MET A 1 -75.42 35.34 25.32
CA MET A 1 -74.99 35.28 23.91
C MET A 1 -73.59 35.81 23.67
N ASP A 2 -73.03 36.69 24.45
CA ASP A 2 -71.68 37.26 24.23
C ASP A 2 -70.50 36.33 24.56
N SER A 3 -70.64 35.51 25.60
CA SER A 3 -69.54 34.63 26.00
C SER A 3 -69.26 33.48 25.01
N THR A 4 -70.28 33.00 24.28
CA THR A 4 -70.14 31.94 23.30
C THR A 4 -69.43 32.44 22.03
N ASN A 5 -69.71 33.65 21.63
CA ASN A 5 -69.12 34.30 20.47
C ASN A 5 -67.63 34.67 20.72
N SER A 6 -67.24 35.03 21.96
CA SER A 6 -65.88 35.25 22.39
C SER A 6 -65.03 33.98 22.35
N LEU A 7 -65.58 32.86 22.86
CA LEU A 7 -64.95 31.54 22.85
C LEU A 7 -64.74 30.99 21.45
N GLU A 8 -65.71 31.16 20.54
CA GLU A 8 -65.54 30.75 19.13
C GLU A 8 -64.45 31.54 18.43
N THR A 9 -64.33 32.85 18.70
CA THR A 9 -63.30 33.68 18.13
C THR A 9 -61.89 33.31 18.63
N GLU A 10 -61.73 33.03 19.93
CA GLU A 10 -60.48 32.53 20.51
C GLU A 10 -60.13 31.16 19.98
N LEU A 11 -61.08 30.26 19.84
CA LEU A 11 -60.85 28.94 19.25
C LEU A 11 -60.40 29.02 17.79
N LYS A 12 -60.96 29.93 17.01
CA LYS A 12 -60.58 30.17 15.62
C LYS A 12 -59.15 30.71 15.51
N LYS A 13 -58.80 31.65 16.40
CA LYS A 13 -57.43 32.19 16.48
C LYS A 13 -56.41 31.10 16.87
N ALA A 14 -56.68 30.34 17.91
CA ALA A 14 -55.82 29.23 18.34
C ALA A 14 -55.65 28.16 17.25
N ARG A 15 -56.70 27.87 16.48
CA ARG A 15 -56.58 26.95 15.32
C ARG A 15 -55.72 27.52 14.20
N GLN A 16 -55.80 28.82 13.92
CA GLN A 16 -54.94 29.48 12.93
C GLN A 16 -53.47 29.50 13.36
N GLU A 17 -53.20 29.82 14.63
CA GLU A 17 -51.87 29.77 15.20
C GLU A 17 -51.27 28.35 15.14
N LEU A 18 -52.04 27.32 15.52
CA LEU A 18 -51.65 25.93 15.45
C LEU A 18 -51.36 25.47 14.01
N ALA A 19 -52.17 25.92 13.04
CA ALA A 19 -51.92 25.64 11.63
C ALA A 19 -50.62 26.31 11.15
N GLY A 20 -50.35 27.54 11.58
CA GLY A 20 -49.06 28.21 11.31
C GLY A 20 -47.86 27.45 11.86
N TYR A 21 -47.90 27.10 13.14
CA TYR A 21 -46.82 26.30 13.75
C TYR A 21 -46.61 24.90 13.08
N LYS A 22 -47.71 24.26 12.65
CA LYS A 22 -47.57 22.98 11.90
C LYS A 22 -46.86 23.17 10.57
N ILE A 23 -47.15 24.23 9.83
CA ILE A 23 -46.50 24.53 8.56
C ILE A 23 -45.01 24.84 8.78
N GLU A 24 -44.69 25.69 9.75
CA GLU A 24 -43.31 26.04 10.11
C GLU A 24 -42.51 24.81 10.54
N LEU A 25 -43.09 23.94 11.38
CA LEU A 25 -42.47 22.71 11.81
C LEU A 25 -42.21 21.78 10.61
N HIS A 26 -43.19 21.67 9.70
CA HIS A 26 -43.03 20.82 8.50
C HIS A 26 -41.93 21.36 7.57
N GLN A 27 -41.87 22.65 7.36
CA GLN A 27 -40.81 23.29 6.56
C GLN A 27 -39.45 23.10 7.20
N THR A 28 -39.30 23.36 8.51
CA THR A 28 -38.04 23.17 9.23
C THR A 28 -37.57 21.73 9.18
N ARG A 29 -38.49 20.77 9.36
CA ARG A 29 -38.17 19.35 9.22
C ARG A 29 -37.73 19.00 7.82
N GLY A 30 -38.36 19.60 6.78
CA GLY A 30 -37.97 19.39 5.39
C GLY A 30 -36.55 19.92 5.10
N TYR A 31 -36.17 21.07 5.62
CA TYR A 31 -34.83 21.62 5.51
C TYR A 31 -33.78 20.71 6.16
N LEU A 32 -34.04 20.25 7.38
CA LEU A 32 -33.13 19.34 8.08
C LEU A 32 -32.94 18.01 7.32
N GLN A 33 -34.03 17.45 6.80
CA GLN A 33 -33.96 16.25 5.97
C GLN A 33 -33.16 16.48 4.69
N CYS A 34 -33.34 17.63 4.04
CA CYS A 34 -32.61 17.99 2.84
C CYS A 34 -31.10 18.10 3.12
N ILE A 35 -30.69 18.69 4.24
CA ILE A 35 -29.29 18.76 4.67
C ILE A 35 -28.72 17.36 4.87
N LEU A 36 -29.39 16.50 5.61
CA LEU A 36 -28.94 15.13 5.88
C LEU A 36 -28.86 14.26 4.63
N GLN A 37 -29.79 14.45 3.68
CA GLN A 37 -29.82 13.67 2.43
C GLN A 37 -28.77 14.11 1.39
N ASN A 38 -28.36 15.39 1.42
CA ASN A 38 -27.41 15.95 0.46
C ASN A 38 -26.01 16.17 1.02
N SER A 39 -25.78 15.92 2.30
CA SER A 39 -24.45 16.01 2.89
C SER A 39 -23.57 14.87 2.37
N GLU A 40 -22.35 15.20 1.93
CA GLU A 40 -21.29 14.21 1.63
C GLU A 40 -20.61 13.75 2.93
N ASP A 41 -20.59 14.59 3.97
CA ASP A 41 -20.07 14.22 5.27
C ASP A 41 -21.05 13.27 6.00
N MET A 42 -20.49 12.37 6.81
CA MET A 42 -21.28 11.57 7.72
C MET A 42 -21.79 12.45 8.86
N ILE A 43 -23.12 12.65 8.92
CA ILE A 43 -23.79 13.35 10.02
C ILE A 43 -24.68 12.35 10.72
N PHE A 44 -24.58 12.28 12.04
CA PHE A 44 -25.44 11.44 12.84
C PHE A 44 -26.04 12.22 14.02
N ALA A 45 -27.18 11.78 14.50
CA ALA A 45 -27.75 12.26 15.77
C ALA A 45 -28.07 11.05 16.66
N THR A 46 -27.86 11.25 17.97
CA THR A 46 -28.15 10.25 18.99
C THR A 46 -29.06 10.80 20.07
N GLU A 47 -29.78 9.91 20.77
CA GLU A 47 -30.36 10.21 22.07
C GLU A 47 -29.26 10.37 23.14
N VAL A 48 -29.68 10.77 24.34
CA VAL A 48 -28.83 10.73 25.52
C VAL A 48 -28.33 9.29 25.73
N GLY A 49 -27.01 9.06 25.71
CA GLY A 49 -26.42 7.72 25.83
C GLY A 49 -25.91 7.12 24.53
N GLY A 50 -26.05 7.81 23.38
CA GLY A 50 -25.35 7.43 22.14
C GLY A 50 -26.12 6.48 21.22
N ILE A 51 -27.43 6.28 21.44
CA ILE A 51 -28.29 5.47 20.54
C ILE A 51 -28.62 6.32 19.30
N LEU A 52 -28.35 5.78 18.11
CA LEU A 52 -28.58 6.43 16.83
C LEU A 52 -30.08 6.64 16.53
N ILE A 53 -30.45 7.91 16.25
CA ILE A 53 -31.80 8.32 15.84
C ILE A 53 -31.83 8.94 14.44
N SER A 54 -30.66 9.35 13.92
CA SER A 54 -30.54 9.89 12.56
C SER A 54 -29.16 9.62 12.00
N PHE A 55 -29.09 9.38 10.67
CA PHE A 55 -27.84 9.12 9.95
C PHE A 55 -27.93 9.69 8.54
N SER A 56 -26.90 10.38 8.07
CA SER A 56 -26.90 11.01 6.76
C SER A 56 -26.59 10.03 5.64
N ARG A 57 -27.03 10.38 4.43
CA ARG A 57 -26.73 9.61 3.23
C ARG A 57 -25.22 9.54 2.93
N GLY A 58 -24.44 10.57 3.29
CA GLY A 58 -22.97 10.56 3.21
C GLY A 58 -22.40 9.43 4.06
N GLY A 59 -22.87 9.29 5.31
CA GLY A 59 -22.47 8.20 6.19
C GLY A 59 -22.83 6.82 5.64
N GLU A 60 -24.04 6.65 5.08
CA GLU A 60 -24.44 5.39 4.42
C GLU A 60 -23.50 5.01 3.28
N LYS A 61 -23.14 5.97 2.43
CA LYS A 61 -22.23 5.74 1.30
C LYS A 61 -20.83 5.37 1.72
N VAL A 62 -20.30 6.05 2.74
CA VAL A 62 -18.89 5.91 3.14
C VAL A 62 -18.67 4.69 4.01
N LEU A 63 -19.62 4.33 4.90
CA LEU A 63 -19.51 3.16 5.77
C LEU A 63 -20.20 1.90 5.21
N GLY A 64 -21.06 2.03 4.19
CA GLY A 64 -21.75 0.91 3.57
C GLY A 64 -22.96 0.39 4.35
N TYR A 65 -23.33 1.01 5.49
CA TYR A 65 -24.52 0.64 6.27
C TYR A 65 -25.71 1.53 5.86
N SER A 66 -26.90 0.97 5.78
CA SER A 66 -28.10 1.76 5.65
C SER A 66 -28.58 2.30 7.01
N PHE A 67 -29.27 3.44 7.01
CA PHE A 67 -29.86 4.00 8.22
C PHE A 67 -30.79 3.00 8.95
N MET A 68 -31.53 2.21 8.18
CA MET A 68 -32.46 1.22 8.75
C MET A 68 -31.75 0.09 9.53
N GLU A 69 -30.50 -0.19 9.19
CA GLU A 69 -29.67 -1.17 9.93
C GLU A 69 -29.08 -0.59 11.20
N LEU A 70 -28.84 0.72 11.21
CA LEU A 70 -28.15 1.40 12.31
C LEU A 70 -29.07 2.05 13.34
N ILE A 71 -30.33 2.36 12.99
CA ILE A 71 -31.26 2.97 13.93
C ILE A 71 -31.45 2.13 15.17
N GLY A 72 -31.32 2.74 16.34
CA GLY A 72 -31.44 2.04 17.63
C GLY A 72 -30.18 1.32 18.08
N THR A 73 -29.09 1.33 17.30
CA THR A 73 -27.77 0.83 17.73
C THR A 73 -26.94 1.93 18.37
N TYR A 74 -25.88 1.54 19.08
CA TYR A 74 -24.95 2.53 19.64
C TYR A 74 -23.94 2.97 18.57
N ILE A 75 -23.74 4.31 18.43
CA ILE A 75 -22.76 4.85 17.49
C ILE A 75 -21.33 4.34 17.75
N LYS A 76 -20.97 4.11 19.01
CA LYS A 76 -19.66 3.57 19.40
C LYS A 76 -19.35 2.19 18.80
N ASP A 77 -20.38 1.39 18.51
CA ASP A 77 -20.21 0.04 17.96
C ASP A 77 -19.69 0.05 16.51
N LEU A 78 -19.80 1.20 15.82
CA LEU A 78 -19.24 1.40 14.50
C LEU A 78 -17.75 1.80 14.54
N ALA A 79 -17.24 2.29 15.67
CA ALA A 79 -15.83 2.62 15.82
C ALA A 79 -14.99 1.34 15.94
N GLU A 80 -13.72 1.39 15.48
CA GLU A 80 -12.77 0.28 15.70
C GLU A 80 -12.47 0.07 17.18
N ASP A 81 -12.33 1.19 17.90
CA ASP A 81 -12.18 1.20 19.37
C ASP A 81 -13.41 1.86 20.02
N PRO A 82 -14.41 1.08 20.44
CA PRO A 82 -15.60 1.60 21.11
C PRO A 82 -15.35 2.29 22.45
N VAL A 83 -14.26 1.90 23.15
CA VAL A 83 -13.90 2.50 24.46
C VAL A 83 -13.36 3.90 24.24
N LEU A 84 -12.42 4.07 23.32
CA LEU A 84 -11.87 5.37 22.95
C LEU A 84 -12.97 6.33 22.48
N PHE A 85 -13.90 5.83 21.67
CA PHE A 85 -15.05 6.63 21.21
C PHE A 85 -15.94 7.04 22.35
N GLU A 86 -16.23 6.15 23.29
CA GLU A 86 -17.10 6.44 24.46
C GLU A 86 -16.45 7.48 25.38
N GLU A 87 -15.15 7.39 25.65
CA GLU A 87 -14.41 8.40 26.41
C GLU A 87 -14.48 9.79 25.73
N PHE A 88 -14.28 9.82 24.40
CA PHE A 88 -14.43 11.04 23.61
C PHE A 88 -15.85 11.59 23.65
N PHE A 89 -16.84 10.72 23.51
CA PHE A 89 -18.28 11.08 23.56
C PHE A 89 -18.67 11.69 24.90
N ILE A 90 -18.20 11.11 26.01
CA ILE A 90 -18.46 11.62 27.36
C ILE A 90 -17.71 12.94 27.61
N SER A 91 -16.45 13.02 27.20
CA SER A 91 -15.63 14.24 27.41
C SER A 91 -16.17 15.43 26.62
N SER A 92 -16.76 15.22 25.45
CA SER A 92 -17.41 16.27 24.66
C SER A 92 -18.62 16.89 25.37
N GLY A 93 -19.25 16.15 26.28
CA GLY A 93 -20.37 16.63 27.09
C GLY A 93 -20.01 17.64 28.17
N GLN A 94 -18.75 17.70 28.56
CA GLN A 94 -18.27 18.56 29.65
C GLN A 94 -17.48 19.80 29.15
N ALA A 95 -17.00 19.78 27.93
CA ALA A 95 -16.20 20.84 27.35
C ALA A 95 -17.06 21.73 26.42
N GLY A 96 -16.87 23.05 26.50
CA GLY A 96 -17.51 24.04 25.61
C GLY A 96 -17.34 23.74 24.11
N PRO A 97 -16.62 24.54 23.31
CA PRO A 97 -16.64 24.40 21.85
C PRO A 97 -16.16 23.01 21.39
N ALA A 98 -16.76 22.51 20.27
CA ALA A 98 -16.61 21.19 19.71
C ALA A 98 -15.18 20.63 19.78
N VAL A 99 -14.98 19.54 20.50
CA VAL A 99 -13.73 18.79 20.50
C VAL A 99 -13.70 17.97 19.21
N GLN A 100 -12.55 17.97 18.52
CA GLN A 100 -12.35 17.21 17.30
C GLN A 100 -11.35 16.07 17.58
N LEU A 101 -11.65 14.89 17.08
CA LEU A 101 -10.76 13.73 17.17
C LEU A 101 -10.82 12.91 15.89
N ASP A 102 -9.65 12.40 15.46
CA ASP A 102 -9.58 11.47 14.35
C ASP A 102 -9.88 10.06 14.85
N ILE A 103 -10.98 9.47 14.39
CA ILE A 103 -11.47 8.18 14.85
C ILE A 103 -11.62 7.21 13.66
N PRO A 104 -11.06 6.00 13.76
CA PRO A 104 -11.29 4.94 12.77
C PRO A 104 -12.63 4.25 13.00
N PHE A 105 -13.40 4.07 11.92
CA PHE A 105 -14.67 3.36 11.88
C PHE A 105 -14.57 2.13 10.98
N ARG A 106 -15.39 1.11 11.26
CA ARG A 106 -15.45 -0.12 10.48
C ARG A 106 -16.38 0.04 9.28
N HIS A 107 -15.88 -0.30 8.10
CA HIS A 107 -16.71 -0.42 6.92
C HIS A 107 -17.46 -1.76 6.93
N LYS A 108 -18.70 -1.81 6.46
CA LYS A 108 -19.57 -3.00 6.45
C LYS A 108 -18.93 -4.20 5.73
N GLU A 109 -18.26 -3.98 4.61
CA GLU A 109 -17.60 -5.02 3.81
C GLU A 109 -16.17 -5.34 4.28
N GLY A 110 -15.76 -4.75 5.40
CA GLY A 110 -14.40 -4.83 5.92
C GLY A 110 -13.53 -3.64 5.54
N GLY A 111 -12.46 -3.44 6.31
CA GLY A 111 -11.59 -2.28 6.18
C GLY A 111 -11.97 -1.14 7.12
N THR A 112 -11.10 -0.13 7.15
CA THR A 112 -11.17 1.00 8.08
C THR A 112 -11.37 2.30 7.31
N VAL A 113 -12.28 3.14 7.79
CA VAL A 113 -12.50 4.50 7.31
C VAL A 113 -12.16 5.47 8.42
N TYR A 114 -11.29 6.43 8.15
CA TYR A 114 -10.88 7.42 9.15
C TYR A 114 -11.74 8.68 9.05
N PHE A 115 -12.35 9.06 10.17
CA PHE A 115 -13.13 10.29 10.25
C PHE A 115 -12.53 11.27 11.24
N ASN A 116 -12.50 12.56 10.85
CA ASN A 116 -12.37 13.64 11.80
C ASN A 116 -13.76 13.94 12.36
N VAL A 117 -13.97 13.62 13.63
CA VAL A 117 -15.27 13.65 14.32
C VAL A 117 -15.39 14.89 15.17
N SER A 118 -16.45 15.67 14.96
CA SER A 118 -16.87 16.78 15.81
C SER A 118 -18.20 16.46 16.47
N LEU A 119 -18.29 16.54 17.79
CA LEU A 119 -19.51 16.28 18.55
C LEU A 119 -20.09 17.58 19.11
N ILE A 120 -21.40 17.73 18.99
CA ILE A 120 -22.19 18.86 19.47
C ILE A 120 -23.30 18.33 20.35
N ASN A 121 -23.29 18.66 21.64
CA ASN A 121 -24.35 18.27 22.54
C ASN A 121 -25.56 19.17 22.39
N LEU A 122 -26.72 18.55 22.26
CA LEU A 122 -27.99 19.24 22.18
C LEU A 122 -28.58 19.39 23.59
N THR A 123 -29.02 20.59 23.93
CA THR A 123 -29.70 20.88 25.20
C THR A 123 -31.07 21.46 24.97
N ASN A 124 -32.00 21.16 25.86
CA ASN A 124 -33.29 21.80 25.88
C ASN A 124 -33.22 23.25 26.46
N ARG A 125 -34.36 23.94 26.51
CA ARG A 125 -34.45 25.33 27.07
C ARG A 125 -34.10 25.41 28.56
N GLU A 126 -34.11 24.28 29.25
CA GLU A 126 -33.79 24.15 30.68
C GLU A 126 -32.31 23.77 30.90
N GLY A 127 -31.51 23.66 29.83
CA GLY A 127 -30.08 23.29 29.89
C GLY A 127 -29.82 21.80 30.08
N GLN A 128 -30.86 20.94 30.02
CA GLN A 128 -30.70 19.50 30.13
C GLN A 128 -30.30 18.93 28.77
N GLY A 129 -29.35 17.97 28.72
CA GLY A 129 -28.96 17.30 27.52
C GLY A 129 -30.10 16.44 26.94
N VAL A 130 -30.34 16.55 25.63
CA VAL A 130 -31.38 15.81 24.91
C VAL A 130 -30.81 14.88 23.85
N GLY A 131 -29.51 14.97 23.58
CA GLY A 131 -28.82 14.12 22.62
C GLY A 131 -27.51 14.75 22.12
N THR A 132 -26.90 14.11 21.13
CA THR A 132 -25.65 14.59 20.51
C THR A 132 -25.76 14.51 18.99
N VAL A 133 -25.22 15.52 18.31
CA VAL A 133 -25.00 15.50 16.85
C VAL A 133 -23.51 15.36 16.59
N GLY A 134 -23.16 14.38 15.76
CA GLY A 134 -21.79 14.22 15.25
C GLY A 134 -21.72 14.63 13.79
N VAL A 135 -20.69 15.41 13.45
CA VAL A 135 -20.30 15.72 12.08
C VAL A 135 -18.94 15.09 11.85
N CYS A 136 -18.86 14.19 10.90
CA CYS A 136 -17.67 13.37 10.65
C CYS A 136 -17.24 13.54 9.21
N ARG A 137 -16.09 14.15 9.02
CA ARG A 137 -15.46 14.30 7.70
C ARG A 137 -14.57 13.12 7.40
N ASP A 138 -14.75 12.47 6.26
CA ASP A 138 -13.85 11.42 5.80
C ASP A 138 -12.46 11.99 5.49
N ILE A 139 -11.46 11.50 6.21
CA ILE A 139 -10.05 11.87 6.06
C ILE A 139 -9.19 10.68 5.63
N THR A 140 -9.80 9.59 5.15
CA THR A 140 -9.10 8.35 4.79
C THR A 140 -8.04 8.59 3.74
N LEU A 141 -8.39 9.29 2.66
CA LEU A 141 -7.44 9.64 1.60
C LEU A 141 -6.31 10.55 2.14
N TRP A 142 -6.65 11.51 3.00
CA TRP A 142 -5.64 12.41 3.59
C TRP A 142 -4.66 11.66 4.49
N LYS A 143 -5.12 10.72 5.31
CA LYS A 143 -4.26 9.82 6.13
C LYS A 143 -3.34 8.98 5.26
N GLN A 144 -3.87 8.39 4.19
CA GLN A 144 -3.07 7.61 3.23
C GLN A 144 -1.97 8.45 2.58
N ILE A 145 -2.32 9.67 2.12
CA ILE A 145 -1.33 10.60 1.54
C ILE A 145 -0.27 10.98 2.59
N GLN A 146 -0.66 11.24 3.81
CA GLN A 146 0.27 11.58 4.90
C GLN A 146 1.23 10.42 5.21
N GLU A 147 0.74 9.20 5.27
CA GLU A 147 1.59 8.00 5.45
C GLU A 147 2.54 7.78 4.27
N ASP A 148 2.06 7.96 3.04
CA ASP A 148 2.90 7.88 1.84
C ASP A 148 3.98 8.99 1.83
N LEU A 149 3.66 10.22 2.25
CA LEU A 149 4.64 11.31 2.36
C LEU A 149 5.72 11.00 3.40
N VAL A 150 5.35 10.51 4.59
CA VAL A 150 6.32 10.09 5.62
C VAL A 150 7.21 8.97 5.09
N ARG A 151 6.64 8.03 4.33
CA ARG A 151 7.39 6.95 3.70
C ARG A 151 8.37 7.47 2.64
N ILE A 152 7.92 8.40 1.80
CA ILE A 152 8.76 9.04 0.76
C ILE A 152 9.91 9.82 1.41
N ASP A 153 9.64 10.59 2.46
CA ASP A 153 10.67 11.37 3.17
C ASP A 153 11.73 10.46 3.80
N ARG A 154 11.33 9.38 4.47
CA ARG A 154 12.26 8.35 4.97
C ARG A 154 13.08 7.72 3.86
N LEU A 155 12.47 7.44 2.71
CA LEU A 155 13.17 6.87 1.55
C LEU A 155 14.17 7.87 0.96
N ALA A 156 13.82 9.15 0.90
CA ALA A 156 14.73 10.20 0.43
C ALA A 156 15.91 10.40 1.39
N GLU A 157 15.71 10.29 2.70
CA GLU A 157 16.78 10.37 3.70
C GLU A 157 17.71 9.16 3.62
N ILE A 158 17.16 7.94 3.56
CA ILE A 158 17.92 6.71 3.31
C ILE A 158 18.71 6.82 2.01
N GLY A 159 18.09 7.36 0.95
CA GLY A 159 18.72 7.58 -0.33
C GLY A 159 19.94 8.49 -0.27
N ARG A 160 19.83 9.61 0.43
CA ARG A 160 20.92 10.58 0.60
C ARG A 160 22.10 10.01 1.40
N ILE A 161 21.80 9.27 2.49
CA ILE A 161 22.80 8.58 3.30
C ILE A 161 23.45 7.45 2.49
N ALA A 162 22.63 6.67 1.78
CA ALA A 162 23.09 5.56 0.95
C ALA A 162 24.06 5.99 -0.14
N ALA A 163 23.84 7.13 -0.78
CA ALA A 163 24.73 7.66 -1.80
C ALA A 163 26.13 7.99 -1.25
N GLY A 164 26.23 8.62 -0.08
CA GLY A 164 27.49 8.91 0.60
C GLY A 164 28.20 7.63 1.06
N VAL A 165 27.47 6.77 1.77
CA VAL A 165 27.99 5.52 2.31
C VAL A 165 28.42 4.55 1.21
N ALA A 166 27.66 4.45 0.11
CA ALA A 166 28.06 3.58 -0.99
C ALA A 166 29.34 4.05 -1.68
N HIS A 167 29.56 5.36 -1.80
CA HIS A 167 30.83 5.88 -2.35
C HIS A 167 32.00 5.55 -1.41
N GLU A 168 31.81 5.73 -0.09
CA GLU A 168 32.82 5.41 0.92
C GLU A 168 33.09 3.89 1.06
N ILE A 169 32.10 3.04 0.81
CA ILE A 169 32.28 1.58 0.80
C ILE A 169 32.91 1.10 -0.51
N ASN A 170 32.55 1.67 -1.66
CA ASN A 170 33.12 1.25 -2.94
C ASN A 170 34.61 1.52 -3.05
N ASN A 171 35.13 2.55 -2.39
CA ASN A 171 36.56 2.86 -2.38
C ASN A 171 37.41 1.74 -1.76
N PRO A 172 37.20 1.29 -0.49
CA PRO A 172 37.96 0.17 0.07
C PRO A 172 37.72 -1.14 -0.67
N LEU A 173 36.51 -1.36 -1.19
CA LEU A 173 36.21 -2.55 -1.99
C LEU A 173 37.04 -2.58 -3.31
N ALA A 174 37.26 -1.45 -3.95
CA ALA A 174 38.13 -1.36 -5.11
C ALA A 174 39.57 -1.82 -4.75
N ILE A 175 40.12 -1.28 -3.64
CA ILE A 175 41.46 -1.61 -3.16
C ILE A 175 41.58 -3.09 -2.81
N ILE A 176 40.60 -3.67 -2.10
CA ILE A 176 40.55 -5.10 -1.73
C ILE A 176 40.49 -5.95 -3.00
N GLY A 177 39.67 -5.57 -3.99
CA GLY A 177 39.55 -6.28 -5.25
C GLY A 177 40.85 -6.30 -6.06
N GLU A 178 41.53 -5.17 -6.14
CA GLU A 178 42.85 -5.04 -6.80
C GLU A 178 43.90 -5.87 -6.06
N ALA A 179 43.98 -5.77 -4.73
CA ALA A 179 44.92 -6.55 -3.92
C ALA A 179 44.70 -8.04 -4.05
N SER A 180 43.44 -8.49 -4.06
CA SER A 180 43.08 -9.88 -4.28
C SER A 180 43.44 -10.37 -5.70
N GLY A 181 43.25 -9.53 -6.71
CA GLY A 181 43.69 -9.81 -8.09
C GLY A 181 45.21 -9.98 -8.20
N TRP A 182 45.96 -9.07 -7.62
CA TRP A 182 47.44 -9.14 -7.56
C TRP A 182 47.91 -10.39 -6.81
N ALA A 183 47.34 -10.72 -5.66
CA ALA A 183 47.65 -11.93 -4.92
C ALA A 183 47.42 -13.19 -5.77
N GLY A 184 46.33 -13.25 -6.55
CA GLY A 184 46.06 -14.36 -7.48
C GLY A 184 47.15 -14.51 -8.56
N VAL A 185 47.63 -13.40 -9.13
CA VAL A 185 48.76 -13.43 -10.11
C VAL A 185 50.04 -13.91 -9.46
N VAL A 186 50.40 -13.38 -8.27
CA VAL A 186 51.60 -13.81 -7.55
C VAL A 186 51.55 -15.31 -7.19
N ILE A 187 50.42 -15.84 -6.79
CA ILE A 187 50.20 -17.25 -6.46
C ILE A 187 50.37 -18.10 -7.71
N SER A 188 49.84 -17.66 -8.87
CA SER A 188 49.95 -18.43 -10.13
C SER A 188 51.39 -18.52 -10.60
N ASP A 189 52.18 -17.46 -10.39
CA ASP A 189 53.58 -17.40 -10.85
C ASP A 189 54.62 -17.91 -9.84
N ALA A 190 54.20 -18.18 -8.60
CA ALA A 190 55.09 -18.61 -7.52
C ALA A 190 55.67 -20.01 -7.80
N LYS A 191 57.03 -20.08 -7.89
CA LYS A 191 57.77 -21.33 -8.01
C LYS A 191 58.09 -21.85 -6.61
N GLY A 192 57.59 -23.05 -6.27
CA GLY A 192 57.94 -23.69 -4.98
C GLY A 192 56.77 -23.84 -3.99
N LEU A 193 55.61 -23.34 -4.32
CA LEU A 193 54.38 -23.73 -3.59
C LEU A 193 54.05 -25.17 -3.85
N ASN A 194 53.71 -25.94 -2.79
CA ASN A 194 53.14 -27.24 -2.99
C ASN A 194 51.73 -27.14 -3.63
N PRO A 195 51.25 -28.20 -4.30
CA PRO A 195 49.97 -28.13 -5.01
C PRO A 195 48.78 -27.82 -4.09
N GLU A 196 48.78 -28.31 -2.86
CA GLU A 196 47.68 -28.13 -1.87
C GLU A 196 47.62 -26.69 -1.40
N ASP A 197 48.76 -26.09 -1.01
CA ASP A 197 48.85 -24.69 -0.57
C ASP A 197 48.47 -23.73 -1.72
N ARG A 198 48.86 -24.07 -2.96
CA ARG A 198 48.48 -23.27 -4.14
C ARG A 198 46.96 -23.27 -4.33
N GLU A 199 46.34 -24.45 -4.30
CA GLU A 199 44.89 -24.58 -4.48
C GLU A 199 44.13 -23.82 -3.37
N GLU A 200 44.60 -23.91 -2.13
CA GLU A 200 43.98 -23.22 -0.99
C GLU A 200 44.09 -21.68 -1.13
N LEU A 201 45.25 -21.16 -1.49
CA LEU A 201 45.46 -19.72 -1.73
C LEU A 201 44.67 -19.20 -2.93
N GLU A 202 44.60 -19.92 -4.04
CA GLU A 202 43.77 -19.55 -5.18
C GLU A 202 42.29 -19.53 -4.83
N LYS A 203 41.84 -20.49 -4.02
CA LYS A 203 40.46 -20.55 -3.55
C LYS A 203 40.14 -19.34 -2.64
N ALA A 204 41.04 -19.01 -1.72
CA ALA A 204 40.89 -17.86 -0.84
C ALA A 204 40.82 -16.52 -1.61
N THR A 205 41.72 -16.30 -2.59
CA THR A 205 41.72 -15.09 -3.41
C THR A 205 40.50 -14.99 -4.29
N LYS A 206 40.03 -16.09 -4.88
CA LYS A 206 38.77 -16.15 -5.66
C LYS A 206 37.56 -15.79 -4.77
N GLU A 207 37.54 -16.29 -3.54
CA GLU A 207 36.45 -15.99 -2.60
C GLU A 207 36.46 -14.51 -2.21
N ILE A 208 37.60 -13.93 -1.89
CA ILE A 208 37.73 -12.48 -1.60
C ILE A 208 37.22 -11.66 -2.80
N SER A 209 37.65 -11.99 -4.01
CA SER A 209 37.21 -11.31 -5.24
C SER A 209 35.70 -11.43 -5.45
N HIS A 210 35.15 -12.59 -5.18
CA HIS A 210 33.71 -12.85 -5.29
C HIS A 210 32.92 -12.00 -4.29
N GLN A 211 33.32 -11.97 -3.02
CA GLN A 211 32.66 -11.18 -1.98
C GLN A 211 32.78 -9.68 -2.24
N THR A 212 33.94 -9.22 -2.74
CA THR A 212 34.16 -7.82 -3.11
C THR A 212 33.21 -7.36 -4.23
N LYS A 213 33.09 -8.17 -5.30
CA LYS A 213 32.15 -7.92 -6.40
C LYS A 213 30.71 -7.86 -5.89
N ARG A 214 30.35 -8.77 -5.00
CA ARG A 214 29.04 -8.85 -4.39
C ARG A 214 28.70 -7.58 -3.56
N CYS A 215 29.61 -7.15 -2.69
CA CYS A 215 29.42 -5.92 -1.92
C CYS A 215 29.22 -4.71 -2.84
N ARG A 216 29.98 -4.64 -3.94
CA ARG A 216 29.83 -3.58 -4.96
C ARG A 216 28.44 -3.64 -5.63
N SER A 217 27.91 -4.81 -5.92
CA SER A 217 26.54 -4.96 -6.46
C SER A 217 25.49 -4.41 -5.48
N ILE A 218 25.60 -4.76 -4.19
CA ILE A 218 24.70 -4.29 -3.15
C ILE A 218 24.74 -2.76 -3.03
N THR A 219 25.94 -2.16 -3.05
CA THR A 219 26.08 -0.70 -2.98
C THR A 219 25.53 0.00 -4.21
N HIS A 220 25.65 -0.60 -5.41
CA HIS A 220 25.03 -0.08 -6.63
C HIS A 220 23.50 -0.15 -6.56
N GLU A 221 22.92 -1.28 -6.14
CA GLU A 221 21.47 -1.40 -5.95
C GLU A 221 20.93 -0.33 -4.97
N LEU A 222 21.69 -0.06 -3.91
CA LEU A 222 21.33 0.96 -2.93
C LEU A 222 21.44 2.38 -3.50
N LEU A 223 22.46 2.64 -4.34
CA LEU A 223 22.66 3.92 -5.03
C LEU A 223 21.55 4.19 -6.07
N ASP A 224 21.18 3.18 -6.85
CA ASP A 224 20.14 3.31 -7.87
C ASP A 224 18.78 3.58 -7.22
N PHE A 225 18.52 2.92 -6.09
CA PHE A 225 17.37 3.21 -5.25
C PHE A 225 17.34 4.66 -4.74
N ALA A 226 18.51 5.18 -4.34
CA ALA A 226 18.71 6.51 -3.77
C ALA A 226 18.59 7.66 -4.78
N ARG A 227 19.05 7.45 -6.01
CA ARG A 227 19.18 8.50 -7.02
C ARG A 227 17.87 8.96 -7.64
N GLY A 228 16.77 8.24 -7.44
CA GLY A 228 15.43 8.69 -7.85
C GLY A 228 15.36 9.27 -9.27
N SER A 229 16.05 8.66 -10.25
CA SER A 229 16.09 9.17 -11.63
C SER A 229 14.70 9.44 -12.18
N THR A 230 14.52 10.58 -12.86
CA THR A 230 13.28 10.84 -13.61
C THR A 230 13.17 9.78 -14.69
N PRO A 231 12.01 9.05 -14.83
CA PRO A 231 11.85 8.04 -15.86
C PRO A 231 12.06 8.63 -17.25
N ALA A 232 12.85 7.97 -18.09
CA ALA A 232 12.98 8.31 -19.50
C ALA A 232 11.81 7.69 -20.26
N LEU A 233 10.71 8.44 -20.40
CA LEU A 233 9.52 7.95 -21.06
C LEU A 233 9.74 7.88 -22.58
N ILE A 234 9.89 6.68 -23.11
CA ILE A 234 9.96 6.38 -24.55
C ILE A 234 8.86 5.39 -24.92
N GLU A 235 8.53 5.34 -26.20
CA GLU A 235 7.57 4.36 -26.74
C GLU A 235 8.31 3.09 -27.15
N PHE A 236 7.84 1.92 -26.69
CA PHE A 236 8.44 0.62 -26.98
C PHE A 236 7.40 -0.51 -26.85
N ASP A 237 7.71 -1.69 -27.39
CA ASP A 237 6.93 -2.91 -27.16
C ASP A 237 7.38 -3.59 -25.84
N ILE A 238 6.44 -3.84 -24.95
CA ILE A 238 6.73 -4.49 -23.66
C ILE A 238 7.30 -5.91 -23.84
N HIS A 239 6.94 -6.60 -24.92
CA HIS A 239 7.44 -7.92 -25.23
C HIS A 239 8.96 -7.91 -25.43
N ASP A 240 9.51 -6.87 -26.07
CA ASP A 240 10.94 -6.75 -26.29
C ASP A 240 11.69 -6.65 -24.95
N VAL A 241 11.19 -5.85 -24.01
CA VAL A 241 11.79 -5.71 -22.67
C VAL A 241 11.76 -7.03 -21.90
N ILE A 242 10.68 -7.81 -22.02
CA ILE A 242 10.59 -9.12 -21.38
C ILE A 242 11.62 -10.09 -22.02
N ILE A 243 11.74 -10.10 -23.33
CA ILE A 243 12.69 -10.95 -24.07
C ILE A 243 14.12 -10.58 -23.70
N ASP A 244 14.45 -9.31 -23.61
CA ASP A 244 15.78 -8.80 -23.21
C ASP A 244 16.10 -9.22 -21.77
N SER A 245 15.14 -9.09 -20.85
CA SER A 245 15.27 -9.53 -19.45
C SER A 245 15.57 -11.05 -19.35
N ILE A 246 14.86 -11.86 -20.12
CA ILE A 246 15.11 -13.32 -20.19
C ILE A 246 16.52 -13.59 -20.78
N SER A 247 16.89 -12.84 -21.83
CA SER A 247 18.17 -13.02 -22.50
C SER A 247 19.34 -12.67 -21.60
N PHE A 248 19.20 -11.65 -20.76
CA PHE A 248 20.17 -11.26 -19.73
C PHE A 248 20.45 -12.41 -18.74
N LEU A 249 19.44 -13.20 -18.40
CA LEU A 249 19.53 -14.31 -17.44
C LEU A 249 19.89 -15.67 -18.05
N LYS A 250 20.08 -15.77 -19.38
CA LYS A 250 20.50 -17.02 -20.04
C LYS A 250 21.73 -17.70 -19.41
N PRO A 251 22.80 -16.97 -19.00
CA PRO A 251 23.97 -17.59 -18.37
C PRO A 251 23.61 -18.29 -17.05
N GLU A 252 22.69 -17.73 -16.28
CA GLU A 252 22.24 -18.28 -14.98
C GLU A 252 21.36 -19.51 -15.17
N LEU A 253 20.58 -19.52 -16.23
CA LEU A 253 19.69 -20.64 -16.61
C LEU A 253 20.44 -21.81 -17.24
N LYS A 254 21.61 -21.60 -17.88
CA LYS A 254 22.35 -22.59 -18.64
C LYS A 254 22.70 -23.87 -17.87
N HIS A 255 22.82 -23.76 -16.55
CA HIS A 255 23.16 -24.88 -15.66
C HIS A 255 21.97 -25.37 -14.83
N THR A 256 20.74 -25.04 -15.26
CA THR A 256 19.50 -25.47 -14.61
C THR A 256 18.58 -26.14 -15.61
N SER A 257 17.67 -26.98 -15.13
CA SER A 257 16.58 -27.56 -15.94
C SER A 257 15.28 -26.74 -15.74
N ILE A 258 15.42 -25.41 -15.66
CA ILE A 258 14.27 -24.50 -15.53
C ILE A 258 13.83 -24.05 -16.93
N GLU A 259 12.57 -24.29 -17.26
CA GLU A 259 11.97 -23.88 -18.53
C GLU A 259 11.25 -22.52 -18.35
N ILE A 260 11.44 -21.60 -19.30
CA ILE A 260 10.69 -20.36 -19.37
C ILE A 260 9.66 -20.46 -20.49
N ASP A 261 8.38 -20.42 -20.12
CA ASP A 261 7.21 -20.42 -21.02
C ASP A 261 6.68 -18.98 -21.14
N THR A 262 6.66 -18.44 -22.38
CA THR A 262 6.14 -17.10 -22.65
C THR A 262 4.81 -17.18 -23.39
N GLN A 263 3.76 -16.65 -22.78
CA GLN A 263 2.40 -16.59 -23.33
C GLN A 263 2.03 -15.14 -23.60
N PHE A 264 2.59 -14.58 -24.65
CA PHE A 264 2.36 -13.20 -25.05
C PHE A 264 1.06 -13.05 -25.83
N MET A 265 0.46 -11.87 -25.74
CA MET A 265 -0.60 -11.48 -26.66
C MET A 265 -0.07 -11.49 -28.12
N PRO A 266 -0.90 -11.90 -29.10
CA PRO A 266 -0.47 -11.98 -30.50
C PRO A 266 -0.05 -10.64 -31.12
N SER A 267 -0.60 -9.53 -30.60
CA SER A 267 -0.29 -8.18 -31.08
C SER A 267 0.76 -7.52 -30.19
N PRO A 268 1.67 -6.69 -30.76
CA PRO A 268 2.57 -5.85 -29.98
C PRO A 268 1.82 -4.98 -28.98
N ILE A 269 2.37 -4.82 -27.79
CA ILE A 269 1.81 -3.96 -26.75
C ILE A 269 2.72 -2.75 -26.61
N LEU A 270 2.38 -1.69 -27.38
CA LEU A 270 3.10 -0.43 -27.31
C LEU A 270 2.68 0.35 -26.08
N MET A 271 3.67 0.82 -25.32
CA MET A 271 3.45 1.66 -24.15
C MET A 271 4.51 2.75 -24.05
N LYS A 272 4.16 3.87 -23.39
CA LYS A 272 5.08 4.97 -23.13
C LYS A 272 5.56 4.90 -21.67
N SER A 273 6.78 4.39 -21.46
CA SER A 273 7.34 4.19 -20.13
C SER A 273 8.87 4.18 -20.19
N ASP A 274 9.53 3.77 -19.10
CA ASP A 274 10.99 3.60 -19.04
C ASP A 274 11.35 2.10 -19.12
N PRO A 275 11.86 1.63 -20.29
CA PRO A 275 12.17 0.22 -20.49
C PRO A 275 13.27 -0.30 -19.56
N LYS A 276 14.26 0.53 -19.16
CA LYS A 276 15.34 0.12 -18.26
C LYS A 276 14.85 -0.14 -16.84
N LEU A 277 13.94 0.71 -16.37
CA LEU A 277 13.32 0.50 -15.06
C LEU A 277 12.44 -0.76 -15.05
N LEU A 278 11.73 -1.04 -16.15
CA LEU A 278 10.93 -2.27 -16.27
C LEU A 278 11.80 -3.51 -16.39
N GLU A 279 12.88 -3.45 -17.16
CA GLU A 279 13.87 -4.53 -17.24
C GLU A 279 14.40 -4.90 -15.85
N GLN A 280 14.73 -3.91 -15.02
CA GLN A 280 15.18 -4.13 -13.65
C GLN A 280 14.12 -4.88 -12.80
N VAL A 281 12.84 -4.52 -12.94
CA VAL A 281 11.73 -5.20 -12.26
C VAL A 281 11.60 -6.65 -12.73
N PHE A 282 11.64 -6.89 -14.05
CA PHE A 282 11.44 -8.21 -14.63
C PHE A 282 12.61 -9.15 -14.32
N VAL A 283 13.84 -8.67 -14.42
CA VAL A 283 15.04 -9.40 -14.01
C VAL A 283 14.95 -9.81 -12.53
N ASN A 284 14.51 -8.92 -11.66
CA ASN A 284 14.34 -9.23 -10.24
C ASN A 284 13.30 -10.34 -10.00
N PHE A 285 12.15 -10.30 -10.70
CA PHE A 285 11.12 -11.34 -10.53
C PHE A 285 11.60 -12.70 -11.07
N ILE A 286 12.21 -12.72 -12.25
CA ILE A 286 12.73 -13.95 -12.84
C ILE A 286 13.84 -14.55 -11.96
N THR A 287 14.75 -13.73 -11.44
CA THR A 287 15.82 -14.18 -10.53
C THR A 287 15.24 -14.73 -9.22
N ASN A 288 14.20 -14.10 -8.66
CA ASN A 288 13.53 -14.61 -7.47
C ASN A 288 12.84 -15.95 -7.74
N ALA A 289 12.20 -16.12 -8.90
CA ALA A 289 11.59 -17.37 -9.33
C ALA A 289 12.65 -18.50 -9.47
N ILE A 290 13.79 -18.23 -10.14
CA ILE A 290 14.90 -19.17 -10.25
C ILE A 290 15.37 -19.61 -8.85
N HIS A 291 15.55 -18.68 -7.93
CA HIS A 291 15.97 -19.00 -6.57
C HIS A 291 14.92 -19.82 -5.80
N ALA A 292 13.63 -19.50 -5.94
CA ALA A 292 12.55 -20.23 -5.29
C ALA A 292 12.45 -21.68 -5.79
N ILE A 293 12.63 -21.89 -7.09
CA ILE A 293 12.65 -23.23 -7.69
C ILE A 293 13.85 -24.03 -7.17
N ARG A 294 15.06 -23.45 -7.21
CA ARG A 294 16.28 -24.12 -6.70
C ARG A 294 16.16 -24.46 -5.21
N SER A 295 15.54 -23.59 -4.42
CA SER A 295 15.37 -23.81 -2.97
C SER A 295 14.39 -24.95 -2.66
N LYS A 296 13.56 -25.35 -3.61
CA LYS A 296 12.66 -26.51 -3.49
C LYS A 296 13.41 -27.85 -3.55
N GLY A 297 14.69 -27.82 -3.95
CA GLY A 297 15.51 -29.00 -4.11
C GLY A 297 15.26 -29.77 -5.42
N GLU A 298 14.49 -29.19 -6.32
CA GLU A 298 14.22 -29.70 -7.66
C GLU A 298 14.97 -28.81 -8.65
N ASP A 299 15.93 -29.36 -9.40
CA ASP A 299 16.59 -28.65 -10.51
C ASP A 299 15.63 -28.46 -11.70
N LYS A 300 14.48 -29.14 -11.70
CA LYS A 300 13.42 -29.03 -12.70
C LYS A 300 12.32 -28.10 -12.22
N GLY A 301 12.08 -27.08 -13.01
CA GLY A 301 11.00 -26.13 -12.71
C GLY A 301 10.57 -25.37 -13.94
N TRP A 302 9.56 -24.53 -13.77
CA TRP A 302 9.10 -23.66 -14.85
C TRP A 302 8.80 -22.27 -14.33
N ILE A 303 9.01 -21.29 -15.21
CA ILE A 303 8.61 -19.90 -15.03
C ILE A 303 7.73 -19.55 -16.21
N ARG A 304 6.51 -19.11 -15.96
CA ARG A 304 5.58 -18.69 -17.00
C ARG A 304 5.37 -17.19 -16.96
N ILE A 305 5.54 -16.55 -18.12
CA ILE A 305 5.35 -15.10 -18.26
C ILE A 305 4.20 -14.87 -19.23
N LYS A 306 3.15 -14.19 -18.75
CA LYS A 306 1.95 -13.89 -19.58
C LYS A 306 1.76 -12.39 -19.69
N THR A 307 1.28 -11.95 -20.84
CA THR A 307 0.85 -10.56 -21.05
C THR A 307 -0.62 -10.51 -21.43
N LEU A 308 -1.37 -9.60 -20.80
CA LEU A 308 -2.76 -9.33 -21.09
C LEU A 308 -2.97 -7.82 -21.17
N THR A 309 -3.87 -7.35 -22.02
CA THR A 309 -4.29 -5.96 -22.06
C THR A 309 -5.75 -5.84 -21.63
N THR A 310 -6.03 -4.86 -20.80
CA THR A 310 -7.37 -4.36 -20.49
C THR A 310 -7.48 -2.95 -21.03
N ASN A 311 -8.68 -2.38 -21.15
CA ASN A 311 -8.97 -1.13 -21.89
C ASN A 311 -7.96 0.03 -21.71
N SER A 312 -7.24 0.09 -20.59
CA SER A 312 -6.28 1.17 -20.29
C SER A 312 -4.98 0.69 -19.66
N ASN A 313 -4.83 -0.61 -19.39
CA ASN A 313 -3.67 -1.16 -18.68
C ASN A 313 -3.12 -2.40 -19.38
N VAL A 314 -1.82 -2.62 -19.20
CA VAL A 314 -1.19 -3.91 -19.47
C VAL A 314 -0.97 -4.64 -18.15
N GLU A 315 -1.23 -5.93 -18.14
CA GLU A 315 -0.93 -6.84 -17.04
C GLU A 315 0.14 -7.84 -17.49
N ILE A 316 1.24 -7.91 -16.73
CA ILE A 316 2.33 -8.84 -16.95
C ILE A 316 2.43 -9.73 -15.71
N SER A 317 2.22 -11.04 -15.86
CA SER A 317 2.33 -12.00 -14.76
C SER A 317 3.57 -12.85 -14.88
N PHE A 318 4.24 -13.09 -13.75
CA PHE A 318 5.42 -13.93 -13.60
C PHE A 318 5.08 -15.02 -12.59
N GLU A 319 4.77 -16.21 -13.11
CA GLU A 319 4.35 -17.37 -12.34
C GLU A 319 5.47 -18.40 -12.27
N ASP A 320 5.79 -18.91 -11.08
CA ASP A 320 6.78 -19.95 -10.85
C ASP A 320 6.20 -21.13 -10.05
N ASN A 321 6.80 -22.33 -10.17
CA ASN A 321 6.47 -23.51 -9.37
C ASN A 321 7.47 -23.75 -8.21
N GLY A 322 8.06 -22.68 -7.68
CA GLY A 322 9.03 -22.74 -6.58
C GLY A 322 8.42 -23.06 -5.22
N THR A 323 9.11 -22.69 -4.15
CA THR A 323 8.71 -22.94 -2.75
C THR A 323 7.44 -22.22 -2.31
N GLY A 324 7.05 -21.14 -3.01
CA GLY A 324 5.99 -20.23 -2.57
C GLY A 324 6.38 -19.42 -1.33
N ILE A 325 5.45 -18.55 -0.89
CA ILE A 325 5.64 -17.58 0.19
C ILE A 325 4.52 -17.75 1.22
N SER A 326 4.87 -17.86 2.50
CA SER A 326 3.88 -17.96 3.58
C SER A 326 3.08 -16.66 3.75
N GLU A 327 1.83 -16.75 4.20
CA GLU A 327 0.94 -15.59 4.42
C GLU A 327 1.57 -14.53 5.34
N GLU A 328 2.32 -14.95 6.37
CA GLU A 328 3.05 -14.04 7.24
C GLU A 328 4.11 -13.24 6.48
N ASN A 329 4.85 -13.92 5.58
CA ASN A 329 5.91 -13.30 4.80
C ASN A 329 5.36 -12.44 3.67
N GLN A 330 4.22 -12.79 3.06
CA GLN A 330 3.57 -11.99 2.01
C GLN A 330 3.33 -10.54 2.43
N LYS A 331 3.02 -10.31 3.71
CA LYS A 331 2.84 -8.96 4.28
C LYS A 331 4.15 -8.17 4.44
N LYS A 332 5.30 -8.86 4.40
CA LYS A 332 6.62 -8.29 4.70
C LYS A 332 7.56 -8.23 3.50
N ILE A 333 7.30 -8.98 2.40
CA ILE A 333 8.24 -9.13 1.27
C ILE A 333 8.60 -7.83 0.56
N PHE A 334 7.76 -6.78 0.66
CA PHE A 334 8.02 -5.46 0.09
C PHE A 334 8.70 -4.51 1.08
N GLN A 335 8.98 -4.95 2.32
CA GLN A 335 9.74 -4.16 3.29
C GLN A 335 11.23 -4.16 2.94
N LEU A 336 11.90 -3.03 3.17
CA LEU A 336 13.33 -2.90 2.95
C LEU A 336 14.11 -3.89 3.84
N PHE A 337 15.13 -4.52 3.23
CA PHE A 337 16.01 -5.50 3.88
C PHE A 337 15.33 -6.80 4.33
N PHE A 338 14.04 -6.99 4.04
CA PHE A 338 13.37 -8.25 4.35
C PHE A 338 13.79 -9.34 3.37
N THR A 339 14.30 -10.45 3.89
CA THR A 339 14.68 -11.63 3.12
C THR A 339 14.48 -12.90 3.92
N THR A 340 14.00 -13.95 3.26
CA THR A 340 13.92 -15.31 3.79
C THR A 340 15.11 -16.17 3.36
N LYS A 341 16.00 -15.62 2.52
CA LYS A 341 17.21 -16.31 2.04
C LYS A 341 18.26 -16.35 3.17
N ALA A 342 19.10 -17.37 3.14
CA ALA A 342 20.21 -17.51 4.12
C ALA A 342 21.08 -16.24 4.14
N PRO A 343 21.69 -15.92 5.28
CA PRO A 343 22.58 -14.78 5.41
C PRO A 343 23.58 -14.74 4.26
N GLY A 344 23.60 -13.59 3.58
CA GLY A 344 24.49 -13.42 2.46
C GLY A 344 23.94 -13.86 1.08
N LYS A 345 22.78 -14.48 0.95
CA LYS A 345 22.21 -14.89 -0.34
C LYS A 345 21.07 -13.99 -0.86
N GLY A 346 20.68 -12.98 -0.09
CA GLY A 346 19.67 -12.00 -0.50
C GLY A 346 19.94 -10.66 0.17
N THR A 347 19.74 -9.55 -0.56
CA THR A 347 19.87 -8.17 -0.06
C THR A 347 18.59 -7.68 0.63
N GLY A 348 17.44 -8.30 0.33
CA GLY A 348 16.13 -7.83 0.75
C GLY A 348 15.70 -6.48 0.15
N LEU A 349 16.40 -6.00 -0.88
CA LEU A 349 16.11 -4.73 -1.56
C LEU A 349 15.29 -4.92 -2.85
N GLY A 350 15.47 -6.02 -3.56
CA GLY A 350 14.93 -6.20 -4.91
C GLY A 350 13.42 -5.97 -5.01
N LEU A 351 12.60 -6.62 -4.16
CA LEU A 351 11.14 -6.48 -4.24
C LEU A 351 10.65 -5.08 -3.83
N SER A 352 11.29 -4.45 -2.85
CA SER A 352 10.96 -3.08 -2.45
C SER A 352 11.32 -2.07 -3.54
N ILE A 353 12.45 -2.24 -4.24
CA ILE A 353 12.84 -1.46 -5.41
C ILE A 353 11.84 -1.66 -6.55
N SER A 354 11.47 -2.91 -6.85
CA SER A 354 10.48 -3.22 -7.89
C SER A 354 9.14 -2.55 -7.62
N GLN A 355 8.67 -2.57 -6.36
CA GLN A 355 7.42 -1.90 -5.99
C GLN A 355 7.50 -0.38 -6.19
N ASN A 356 8.62 0.25 -5.82
CA ASN A 356 8.81 1.68 -6.00
C ASN A 356 8.90 2.06 -7.49
N ILE A 357 9.61 1.28 -8.31
CA ILE A 357 9.69 1.50 -9.76
C ILE A 357 8.28 1.45 -10.36
N VAL A 358 7.52 0.39 -10.09
CA VAL A 358 6.17 0.20 -10.65
C VAL A 358 5.22 1.32 -10.19
N LYS A 359 5.24 1.70 -8.91
CA LYS A 359 4.48 2.87 -8.40
C LYS A 359 4.86 4.17 -9.13
N LYS A 360 6.14 4.41 -9.35
CA LYS A 360 6.66 5.59 -10.06
C LYS A 360 6.22 5.66 -11.51
N LEU A 361 6.02 4.50 -12.14
CA LEU A 361 5.46 4.36 -13.49
C LEU A 361 3.92 4.34 -13.51
N GLY A 362 3.25 4.66 -12.38
CA GLY A 362 1.80 4.72 -12.28
C GLY A 362 1.11 3.35 -12.18
N GLY A 363 1.88 2.30 -11.90
CA GLY A 363 1.36 0.93 -11.85
C GLY A 363 1.21 0.36 -10.44
N THR A 364 0.82 -0.91 -10.38
CA THR A 364 0.66 -1.69 -9.15
C THR A 364 1.25 -3.09 -9.31
N ILE A 365 1.71 -3.68 -8.20
CA ILE A 365 2.12 -5.09 -8.12
C ILE A 365 1.16 -5.83 -7.22
N THR A 366 0.65 -6.95 -7.68
CA THR A 366 -0.12 -7.90 -6.88
C THR A 366 0.62 -9.23 -6.76
N LEU A 367 0.36 -9.95 -5.67
CA LEU A 367 0.99 -11.21 -5.35
C LEU A 367 -0.08 -12.25 -5.06
N ASP A 368 0.06 -13.42 -5.67
CA ASP A 368 -0.67 -14.63 -5.30
C ASP A 368 0.36 -15.75 -5.09
N SER A 369 0.42 -16.32 -3.89
CA SER A 369 1.43 -17.31 -3.56
C SER A 369 0.94 -18.32 -2.53
N LYS A 370 1.31 -19.59 -2.73
CA LYS A 370 1.00 -20.68 -1.81
C LYS A 370 2.23 -21.53 -1.58
N VAL A 371 2.55 -21.75 -0.29
CA VAL A 371 3.70 -22.58 0.12
C VAL A 371 3.63 -23.97 -0.53
N GLY A 372 4.74 -24.41 -1.13
CA GLY A 372 4.89 -25.69 -1.82
C GLY A 372 4.29 -25.73 -3.23
N VAL A 373 3.51 -24.73 -3.64
CA VAL A 373 2.90 -24.65 -4.98
C VAL A 373 3.70 -23.74 -5.89
N GLY A 374 3.91 -22.48 -5.48
CA GLY A 374 4.64 -21.48 -6.25
C GLY A 374 4.19 -20.05 -5.96
N THR A 375 4.65 -19.12 -6.79
CA THR A 375 4.35 -17.70 -6.66
C THR A 375 3.96 -17.11 -8.00
N ASN A 376 3.01 -16.18 -8.01
CA ASN A 376 2.64 -15.36 -9.16
C ASN A 376 2.71 -13.88 -8.78
N PHE A 377 3.65 -13.14 -9.37
CA PHE A 377 3.69 -11.69 -9.32
C PHE A 377 3.02 -11.12 -10.57
N THR A 378 2.05 -10.22 -10.38
CA THR A 378 1.40 -9.53 -11.50
C THR A 378 1.68 -8.04 -11.41
N VAL A 379 2.27 -7.49 -12.46
CA VAL A 379 2.49 -6.06 -12.65
C VAL A 379 1.38 -5.51 -13.53
N ARG A 380 0.70 -4.47 -13.07
CA ARG A 380 -0.29 -3.72 -13.86
C ARG A 380 0.25 -2.32 -14.10
N LEU A 381 0.32 -1.90 -15.36
CA LEU A 381 0.83 -0.59 -15.79
C LEU A 381 -0.18 0.09 -16.72
N PRO A 382 -0.31 1.43 -16.68
CA PRO A 382 -1.08 2.16 -17.67
C PRO A 382 -0.42 2.07 -19.05
N LEU A 383 -1.23 1.99 -20.10
CA LEU A 383 -0.74 1.99 -21.50
C LEU A 383 -0.37 3.38 -22.02
N SER A 384 -0.86 4.44 -21.38
CA SER A 384 -0.63 5.85 -21.75
C SER A 384 -0.45 6.73 -20.52
#